data_c0d616dda67d24fed512a1678c635e86
#
_entry.id   c0d616dda67d24fed512a1678c635e86
#
_cell.length_a   1.000
_cell.length_b   1.000
_cell.length_c   1.000
_cell.angle_alpha   90.00
_cell.angle_beta   90.00
_cell.angle_gamma   90.00
#
_symmetry.space_group_name_H-M   'P 1'
#
loop_
_entity.id
_entity.type
_entity.pdbx_description
1 polymer ?
#
loop_
_entity_poly.entity_id
_entity_poly.type
_entity_poly.pdbx_seq_one_letter_code
_entity_poly.pdbx_strand_id
1 'polypeptide(L)'
;MKQINRRDFLKITGTAATGSALASCGVKQESTENLDPAGQHTTELPKGKMTYRTHPHNGDKVSILGYGWMRLPRMKNPENPNEEIINQEEVNRLCNKAFEYGVNYFDTSPAYCQGKSEESLGIALEQSGRSRDSYYIATKLSNFSPTQWSLEAGQQMFENSLKYLKTDYIDYLLLHSIGGGGLDNLRKRYLDNGLLAWLMEQRAAGRIRNLGFSFHGDVKVYDYMLEHHDEYKWDFVQIQLNYIDWHDNDKGRDGEYLYNELVKRNIPAVIMEPLLGGRLSKVPDHVVAHLKSRKPEDSVASWAFRYAGTPKNILTVLSGMTYMEHLEDNIRTYSPLVPLTEEEARWLDGETANLIESYPTIPCNDCKYCMPCPYALDIPAILLHYNKCVNQGNVPESQQAENYQKARRAFLVGYDRSVPRLRQANRCISCRECVSHCPQNIDIPRELQRIDRFVEKLKQNKL
;
A
#
# COMPACT_ATOMS: atom_id res chain seq x y z
N MET A 1 4.96 -27.75 39.43
CA MET A 1 5.99 -26.97 38.70
C MET A 1 6.33 -25.74 39.54
N LYS A 2 7.59 -25.59 39.99
CA LYS A 2 7.98 -24.42 40.79
C LYS A 2 8.13 -23.20 39.88
N GLN A 3 7.45 -22.10 40.22
CA GLN A 3 7.61 -20.81 39.54
C GLN A 3 9.00 -20.27 39.84
N ILE A 4 9.76 -19.94 38.79
CA ILE A 4 11.07 -19.27 38.89
C ILE A 4 10.80 -17.76 38.99
N ASN A 5 11.30 -17.11 40.03
CA ASN A 5 11.11 -15.68 40.23
C ASN A 5 12.22 -14.85 39.51
N ARG A 6 11.99 -13.54 39.33
CA ARG A 6 12.91 -12.62 38.64
C ARG A 6 14.34 -12.56 39.18
N ARG A 7 14.58 -12.91 40.43
CA ARG A 7 15.92 -12.91 41.02
C ARG A 7 16.73 -14.14 40.65
N ASP A 8 16.05 -15.28 40.40
CA ASP A 8 16.72 -16.53 40.03
C ASP A 8 17.12 -16.53 38.53
N PHE A 9 16.38 -15.81 37.70
CA PHE A 9 16.73 -15.59 36.31
C PHE A 9 18.03 -14.79 36.12
N LEU A 10 18.26 -13.76 36.97
CA LEU A 10 19.45 -12.92 36.90
C LEU A 10 20.74 -13.58 37.42
N LYS A 11 20.65 -14.69 38.16
CA LYS A 11 21.81 -15.45 38.63
C LYS A 11 22.36 -16.46 37.60
N ILE A 12 21.61 -16.81 36.61
CA ILE A 12 22.00 -17.80 35.58
C ILE A 12 22.81 -17.15 34.45
N THR A 13 22.75 -15.80 34.27
CA THR A 13 23.43 -15.08 33.19
C THR A 13 24.74 -14.39 33.60
N GLY A 14 25.25 -14.62 34.78
CA GLY A 14 26.38 -13.89 35.39
C GLY A 14 27.67 -14.70 35.64
N THR A 15 28.16 -15.48 34.68
CA THR A 15 29.54 -16.03 34.72
C THR A 15 30.05 -16.35 33.33
N ALA A 16 30.72 -15.40 32.73
CA ALA A 16 31.90 -15.54 31.85
C ALA A 16 32.18 -14.26 31.06
N ALA A 17 33.10 -13.43 31.50
CA ALA A 17 34.03 -12.72 30.64
C ALA A 17 35.02 -11.88 31.45
N THR A 18 36.23 -12.36 31.56
CA THR A 18 37.42 -11.53 31.86
C THR A 18 38.28 -11.49 30.61
N GLY A 19 38.69 -10.29 30.19
CA GLY A 19 39.67 -10.15 29.11
C GLY A 19 39.64 -8.78 28.43
N SER A 20 40.57 -7.94 28.86
CA SER A 20 40.83 -6.53 28.50
C SER A 20 40.98 -6.24 26.98
N ALA A 21 40.58 -5.04 26.52
CA ALA A 21 41.47 -4.02 26.00
C ALA A 21 40.70 -2.79 25.51
N LEU A 22 41.22 -1.62 25.84
CA LEU A 22 40.79 -0.26 25.50
C LEU A 22 40.96 0.02 24.00
N ALA A 23 39.99 0.69 23.35
CA ALA A 23 40.25 1.81 22.43
C ALA A 23 38.96 2.48 21.91
N SER A 24 38.90 3.76 22.20
CA SER A 24 38.36 4.90 21.41
C SER A 24 36.91 4.96 20.90
N CYS A 25 36.29 6.03 21.36
CA CYS A 25 35.01 6.63 21.03
C CYS A 25 34.67 6.73 19.54
N GLY A 26 33.49 6.28 19.20
CA GLY A 26 32.70 6.67 18.05
C GLY A 26 31.24 6.39 18.37
N VAL A 27 30.51 7.44 18.78
CA VAL A 27 29.07 7.32 19.05
C VAL A 27 28.36 7.15 17.73
N LYS A 28 28.01 5.92 17.38
CA LYS A 28 26.96 5.61 16.40
C LYS A 28 25.63 5.58 17.15
N GLN A 29 24.75 6.46 16.75
CA GLN A 29 23.37 6.49 17.17
C GLN A 29 22.67 5.25 16.59
N GLU A 30 22.47 4.23 17.41
CA GLU A 30 21.67 3.07 17.05
C GLU A 30 20.19 3.46 17.02
N SER A 31 19.59 3.39 15.86
CA SER A 31 18.14 3.37 15.69
C SER A 31 17.60 2.13 16.39
N THR A 32 16.67 2.30 17.32
CA THR A 32 15.96 1.20 17.98
C THR A 32 15.07 0.50 16.95
N GLU A 33 15.59 -0.54 16.34
CA GLU A 33 14.87 -1.50 15.52
C GLU A 33 13.90 -2.29 16.39
N ASN A 34 12.63 -2.24 16.03
CA ASN A 34 11.68 -3.28 16.41
C ASN A 34 11.96 -4.51 15.52
N LEU A 35 12.96 -5.29 15.91
CA LEU A 35 13.25 -6.57 15.28
C LEU A 35 12.14 -7.55 15.64
N ASP A 36 11.52 -8.14 14.62
CA ASP A 36 10.65 -9.31 14.71
C ASP A 36 11.48 -10.48 15.32
N PRO A 37 11.13 -11.08 16.46
CA PRO A 37 12.01 -11.98 17.19
C PRO A 37 12.09 -13.40 16.64
N ALA A 38 11.77 -13.64 15.37
CA ALA A 38 11.88 -14.99 14.79
C ALA A 38 12.17 -14.96 13.29
N GLY A 39 13.36 -15.36 12.95
CA GLY A 39 13.73 -15.72 11.59
C GLY A 39 15.19 -15.41 11.30
N GLN A 40 16.08 -16.34 11.56
CA GLN A 40 17.40 -16.35 10.92
C GLN A 40 17.21 -16.64 9.43
N HIS A 41 16.81 -15.62 8.66
CA HIS A 41 16.90 -15.71 7.21
C HIS A 41 18.38 -15.87 6.82
N THR A 42 18.65 -16.79 5.92
CA THR A 42 19.93 -16.83 5.22
C THR A 42 20.24 -15.43 4.76
N THR A 43 21.38 -14.89 5.14
CA THR A 43 21.80 -13.50 4.93
C THR A 43 21.85 -13.10 3.45
N GLU A 44 21.75 -14.03 2.53
CA GLU A 44 21.87 -13.81 1.09
C GLU A 44 20.51 -13.84 0.39
N LEU A 45 20.23 -12.78 -0.38
CA LEU A 45 19.02 -12.67 -1.19
C LEU A 45 19.13 -13.54 -2.46
N PRO A 46 18.01 -14.15 -2.92
CA PRO A 46 18.02 -15.06 -4.07
C PRO A 46 18.17 -14.33 -5.41
N LYS A 47 19.40 -14.00 -5.81
CA LYS A 47 19.71 -13.29 -7.05
C LYS A 47 19.38 -14.14 -8.28
N GLY A 48 18.81 -13.52 -9.32
CA GLY A 48 18.49 -14.17 -10.60
C GLY A 48 17.32 -15.16 -10.55
N LYS A 49 16.53 -15.18 -9.48
CA LYS A 49 15.41 -16.10 -9.29
C LYS A 49 14.03 -15.42 -9.29
N MET A 50 13.95 -14.13 -9.61
CA MET A 50 12.68 -13.41 -9.72
C MET A 50 11.73 -14.15 -10.64
N THR A 51 10.49 -14.35 -10.19
CA THR A 51 9.42 -14.90 -11.03
C THR A 51 8.91 -13.83 -11.97
N TYR A 52 8.75 -14.19 -13.25
CA TYR A 52 8.18 -13.32 -14.29
C TYR A 52 6.88 -13.90 -14.81
N ARG A 53 6.00 -13.01 -15.24
CA ARG A 53 4.77 -13.34 -15.97
C ARG A 53 4.84 -12.71 -17.35
N THR A 54 4.31 -13.40 -18.35
CA THR A 54 4.28 -12.91 -19.72
C THR A 54 2.92 -12.31 -20.01
N HIS A 55 2.90 -11.07 -20.48
CA HIS A 55 1.68 -10.42 -20.93
C HIS A 55 1.09 -11.20 -22.14
N PRO A 56 -0.18 -11.62 -22.08
CA PRO A 56 -0.72 -12.58 -23.07
C PRO A 56 -0.81 -12.03 -24.48
N HIS A 57 -0.86 -10.71 -24.66
CA HIS A 57 -1.12 -10.11 -25.99
C HIS A 57 0.13 -9.53 -26.66
N ASN A 58 1.12 -9.08 -25.90
CA ASN A 58 2.32 -8.42 -26.45
C ASN A 58 3.63 -9.10 -26.11
N GLY A 59 3.62 -10.08 -25.19
CA GLY A 59 4.80 -10.85 -24.82
C GLY A 59 5.71 -10.15 -23.79
N ASP A 60 5.33 -9.00 -23.24
CA ASP A 60 6.09 -8.31 -22.18
C ASP A 60 6.38 -9.27 -21.02
N LYS A 61 7.64 -9.40 -20.64
CA LYS A 61 8.09 -10.25 -19.53
C LYS A 61 8.22 -9.40 -18.26
N VAL A 62 7.16 -9.37 -17.46
CA VAL A 62 7.01 -8.52 -16.28
C VAL A 62 7.34 -9.28 -15.00
N SER A 63 8.14 -8.68 -14.09
CA SER A 63 8.38 -9.24 -12.76
C SER A 63 7.08 -9.32 -11.96
N ILE A 64 6.85 -10.45 -11.28
CA ILE A 64 5.66 -10.61 -10.42
C ILE A 64 5.65 -9.59 -9.28
N LEU A 65 6.81 -9.13 -8.83
CA LEU A 65 6.97 -7.99 -7.94
C LEU A 65 7.03 -6.70 -8.74
N GLY A 66 5.99 -5.85 -8.62
CA GLY A 66 5.98 -4.49 -9.14
C GLY A 66 6.31 -3.48 -8.03
N TYR A 67 7.10 -2.46 -8.35
CA TYR A 67 7.45 -1.42 -7.39
C TYR A 67 6.46 -0.25 -7.47
N GLY A 68 5.59 -0.11 -6.45
CA GLY A 68 4.67 1.02 -6.29
C GLY A 68 5.35 2.26 -5.73
N TRP A 69 5.31 3.37 -6.45
CA TRP A 69 6.00 4.64 -6.11
C TRP A 69 5.15 5.60 -5.27
N MET A 70 4.11 5.09 -4.61
CA MET A 70 3.21 5.89 -3.77
C MET A 70 3.77 6.17 -2.37
N ARG A 71 4.61 5.28 -1.83
CA ARG A 71 5.09 5.30 -0.44
C ARG A 71 6.61 5.39 -0.38
N LEU A 72 7.14 6.55 -0.77
CA LEU A 72 8.58 6.79 -0.83
C LEU A 72 9.17 7.15 0.52
N PRO A 73 10.47 6.83 0.76
CA PRO A 73 11.22 7.31 1.92
C PRO A 73 11.18 8.83 2.03
N ARG A 74 11.04 9.32 3.25
CA ARG A 74 10.98 10.76 3.54
C ARG A 74 12.13 11.18 4.44
N MET A 75 12.54 12.45 4.32
CA MET A 75 13.50 13.09 5.19
C MET A 75 13.04 14.52 5.53
N LYS A 76 13.58 15.08 6.61
CA LYS A 76 13.35 16.49 6.91
C LYS A 76 13.95 17.35 5.80
N ASN A 77 13.20 18.37 5.37
CA ASN A 77 13.71 19.33 4.40
C ASN A 77 14.84 20.14 5.05
N PRO A 78 16.07 20.13 4.49
CA PRO A 78 17.20 20.88 5.05
C PRO A 78 16.94 22.41 5.12
N GLU A 79 16.12 22.93 4.19
CA GLU A 79 15.78 24.37 4.13
C GLU A 79 14.58 24.72 5.05
N ASN A 80 13.73 23.76 5.35
CA ASN A 80 12.57 23.93 6.23
C ASN A 80 12.32 22.67 7.08
N PRO A 81 12.88 22.57 8.29
CA PRO A 81 12.77 21.39 9.16
C PRO A 81 11.33 20.99 9.57
N ASN A 82 10.34 21.88 9.33
CA ASN A 82 8.92 21.59 9.55
C ASN A 82 8.26 20.84 8.39
N GLU A 83 8.95 20.69 7.27
CA GLU A 83 8.50 20.02 6.08
C GLU A 83 9.23 18.68 5.89
N GLU A 84 8.54 17.69 5.33
CA GLU A 84 9.15 16.44 4.89
C GLU A 84 9.15 16.37 3.36
N ILE A 85 10.31 16.07 2.80
CA ILE A 85 10.52 15.86 1.38
C ILE A 85 10.86 14.40 1.09
N ILE A 86 10.80 13.99 -0.18
CA ILE A 86 11.28 12.67 -0.61
C ILE A 86 12.80 12.59 -0.38
N ASN A 87 13.25 11.53 0.27
CA ASN A 87 14.67 11.19 0.37
C ASN A 87 15.11 10.53 -0.94
N GLN A 88 15.48 11.35 -1.94
CA GLN A 88 15.81 10.87 -3.28
C GLN A 88 17.03 9.93 -3.28
N GLU A 89 18.00 10.14 -2.41
CA GLU A 89 19.17 9.25 -2.30
C GLU A 89 18.75 7.83 -1.90
N GLU A 90 17.91 7.71 -0.89
CA GLU A 90 17.39 6.42 -0.46
C GLU A 90 16.46 5.79 -1.51
N VAL A 91 15.65 6.59 -2.19
CA VAL A 91 14.83 6.14 -3.34
C VAL A 91 15.73 5.52 -4.44
N ASN A 92 16.81 6.19 -4.79
CA ASN A 92 17.74 5.69 -5.81
C ASN A 92 18.41 4.39 -5.37
N ARG A 93 18.77 4.28 -4.10
CA ARG A 93 19.38 3.07 -3.52
C ARG A 93 18.40 1.87 -3.61
N LEU A 94 17.14 2.11 -3.24
CA LEU A 94 16.07 1.11 -3.31
C LEU A 94 15.78 0.70 -4.78
N CYS A 95 15.71 1.66 -5.69
CA CYS A 95 15.51 1.41 -7.11
C CYS A 95 16.62 0.53 -7.71
N ASN A 96 17.88 0.86 -7.41
CA ASN A 96 19.03 0.09 -7.87
C ASN A 96 19.01 -1.34 -7.31
N LYS A 97 18.66 -1.51 -6.04
CA LYS A 97 18.50 -2.83 -5.41
C LYS A 97 17.37 -3.63 -6.07
N ALA A 98 16.24 -3.01 -6.36
CA ALA A 98 15.13 -3.64 -7.07
C ALA A 98 15.57 -4.16 -8.45
N PHE A 99 16.27 -3.37 -9.23
CA PHE A 99 16.84 -3.79 -10.51
C PHE A 99 17.86 -4.93 -10.38
N GLU A 100 18.74 -4.88 -9.38
CA GLU A 100 19.72 -5.93 -9.12
C GLU A 100 19.07 -7.31 -8.94
N TYR A 101 17.86 -7.34 -8.35
CA TYR A 101 17.11 -8.58 -8.07
C TYR A 101 15.98 -8.84 -9.06
N GLY A 102 15.97 -8.13 -10.20
CA GLY A 102 15.11 -8.46 -11.35
C GLY A 102 13.72 -7.83 -11.34
N VAL A 103 13.45 -6.86 -10.46
CA VAL A 103 12.22 -6.03 -10.55
C VAL A 103 12.35 -5.13 -11.79
N ASN A 104 11.34 -5.18 -12.66
CA ASN A 104 11.32 -4.41 -13.90
C ASN A 104 10.01 -3.66 -14.18
N TYR A 105 9.07 -3.60 -13.24
CA TYR A 105 7.82 -2.86 -13.36
C TYR A 105 7.72 -1.81 -12.25
N PHE A 106 7.59 -0.54 -12.64
CA PHE A 106 7.54 0.62 -11.74
C PHE A 106 6.25 1.39 -11.94
N ASP A 107 5.41 1.44 -10.89
CA ASP A 107 4.08 2.06 -10.92
C ASP A 107 4.06 3.38 -10.17
N THR A 108 3.68 4.46 -10.84
CA THR A 108 3.57 5.80 -10.28
C THR A 108 2.25 6.48 -10.65
N SER A 109 2.12 7.77 -10.34
CA SER A 109 0.98 8.61 -10.71
C SER A 109 1.30 10.08 -10.44
N PRO A 110 0.77 11.03 -11.22
CA PRO A 110 0.89 12.46 -10.93
C PRO A 110 0.22 12.87 -9.61
N ALA A 111 -0.70 12.07 -9.07
CA ALA A 111 -1.33 12.33 -7.78
C ALA A 111 -0.52 11.85 -6.56
N TYR A 112 0.51 11.04 -6.76
CA TYR A 112 1.27 10.46 -5.66
C TYR A 112 2.31 11.42 -5.09
N CYS A 113 2.60 11.30 -3.79
CA CYS A 113 3.60 12.12 -3.10
C CYS A 113 3.42 13.63 -3.34
N GLN A 114 2.16 14.11 -3.34
CA GLN A 114 1.85 15.53 -3.57
C GLN A 114 2.36 16.05 -4.94
N GLY A 115 2.28 15.19 -5.97
CA GLY A 115 2.72 15.51 -7.32
C GLY A 115 4.20 15.33 -7.61
N LYS A 116 4.96 14.73 -6.67
CA LYS A 116 6.42 14.56 -6.80
C LYS A 116 6.88 13.13 -7.15
N SER A 117 5.94 12.19 -7.27
CA SER A 117 6.27 10.79 -7.48
C SER A 117 6.88 10.50 -8.86
N GLU A 118 6.31 11.06 -9.93
CA GLU A 118 6.80 10.86 -11.29
C GLU A 118 8.21 11.47 -11.48
N GLU A 119 8.43 12.68 -10.97
CA GLU A 119 9.76 13.32 -11.01
C GLU A 119 10.81 12.48 -10.26
N SER A 120 10.45 11.98 -9.06
CA SER A 120 11.34 11.11 -8.28
C SER A 120 11.65 9.80 -9.01
N LEU A 121 10.66 9.19 -9.67
CA LEU A 121 10.88 8.00 -10.47
C LEU A 121 11.80 8.28 -11.67
N GLY A 122 11.52 9.35 -12.41
CA GLY A 122 12.36 9.74 -13.56
C GLY A 122 13.82 9.95 -13.19
N ILE A 123 14.08 10.60 -12.03
CA ILE A 123 15.45 10.76 -11.49
C ILE A 123 16.07 9.39 -11.15
N ALA A 124 15.34 8.51 -10.46
CA ALA A 124 15.87 7.21 -10.05
C ALA A 124 16.19 6.31 -11.25
N LEU A 125 15.31 6.29 -12.26
CA LEU A 125 15.51 5.52 -13.49
C LEU A 125 16.70 6.02 -14.30
N GLU A 126 16.83 7.33 -14.49
CA GLU A 126 17.99 7.95 -15.18
C GLU A 126 19.31 7.63 -14.46
N GLN A 127 19.35 7.79 -13.12
CA GLN A 127 20.53 7.49 -12.32
C GLN A 127 20.88 6.00 -12.24
N SER A 128 19.93 5.11 -12.49
CA SER A 128 20.20 3.68 -12.55
C SER A 128 21.10 3.28 -13.73
N GLY A 129 21.16 4.11 -14.76
CA GLY A 129 21.92 3.84 -15.99
C GLY A 129 21.40 2.65 -16.80
N ARG A 130 20.19 2.17 -16.49
CA ARG A 130 19.57 1.05 -17.20
C ARG A 130 19.02 1.49 -18.55
N SER A 131 19.14 0.62 -19.56
CA SER A 131 18.49 0.86 -20.85
C SER A 131 16.97 0.94 -20.68
N ARG A 132 16.31 1.90 -21.39
CA ARG A 132 14.87 2.18 -21.30
C ARG A 132 14.00 0.96 -21.62
N ASP A 133 14.44 0.09 -22.46
CA ASP A 133 13.77 -1.15 -22.88
C ASP A 133 13.90 -2.30 -21.88
N SER A 134 14.70 -2.14 -20.83
CA SER A 134 14.90 -3.17 -19.79
C SER A 134 13.89 -3.12 -18.66
N TYR A 135 12.97 -2.14 -18.65
CA TYR A 135 11.96 -1.96 -17.62
C TYR A 135 10.67 -1.32 -18.16
N TYR A 136 9.62 -1.45 -17.40
CA TYR A 136 8.29 -0.92 -17.70
C TYR A 136 7.92 0.19 -16.75
N ILE A 137 7.41 1.30 -17.28
CA ILE A 137 6.86 2.42 -16.53
C ILE A 137 5.34 2.38 -16.63
N ALA A 138 4.68 2.33 -15.48
CA ALA A 138 3.24 2.52 -15.36
C ALA A 138 2.94 3.87 -14.71
N THR A 139 2.08 4.67 -15.34
CA THR A 139 1.54 5.90 -14.74
C THR A 139 0.06 6.08 -15.09
N LYS A 140 -0.56 7.14 -14.57
CA LYS A 140 -2.02 7.24 -14.57
C LYS A 140 -2.48 8.66 -14.92
N LEU A 141 -3.64 8.79 -15.56
CA LEU A 141 -4.34 10.06 -15.68
C LEU A 141 -5.20 10.32 -14.43
N SER A 142 -4.69 11.15 -13.53
CA SER A 142 -5.26 11.42 -12.20
C SER A 142 -6.11 12.69 -12.16
N ASN A 143 -7.03 12.82 -13.12
CA ASN A 143 -7.92 13.97 -13.29
C ASN A 143 -9.10 13.95 -12.28
N PHE A 144 -8.82 14.02 -10.99
CA PHE A 144 -9.83 13.88 -9.93
C PHE A 144 -10.72 15.11 -9.72
N SER A 145 -10.22 16.30 -10.06
CA SER A 145 -10.97 17.56 -9.92
C SER A 145 -11.71 17.92 -11.22
N PRO A 146 -12.95 18.45 -11.15
CA PRO A 146 -13.66 18.97 -12.32
C PRO A 146 -12.86 19.96 -13.19
N THR A 147 -11.94 20.69 -12.60
CA THR A 147 -11.04 21.61 -13.31
C THR A 147 -10.02 20.89 -14.22
N GLN A 148 -9.90 19.59 -14.09
CA GLN A 148 -8.97 18.73 -14.86
C GLN A 148 -9.70 17.87 -15.90
N TRP A 149 -11.01 18.06 -16.11
CA TRP A 149 -11.82 17.20 -16.96
C TRP A 149 -11.91 17.65 -18.42
N SER A 150 -11.26 18.75 -18.81
CA SER A 150 -11.18 19.08 -20.23
C SER A 150 -10.18 18.18 -20.97
N LEU A 151 -10.35 18.04 -22.29
CA LEU A 151 -9.41 17.32 -23.15
C LEU A 151 -8.00 17.87 -23.01
N GLU A 152 -7.85 19.19 -23.07
CA GLU A 152 -6.56 19.89 -22.99
C GLU A 152 -5.86 19.61 -21.64
N ALA A 153 -6.62 19.61 -20.54
CA ALA A 153 -6.07 19.31 -19.23
C ALA A 153 -5.56 17.86 -19.13
N GLY A 154 -6.29 16.91 -19.72
CA GLY A 154 -5.87 15.50 -19.81
C GLY A 154 -4.62 15.33 -20.68
N GLN A 155 -4.57 15.98 -21.83
CA GLN A 155 -3.41 16.01 -22.73
C GLN A 155 -2.18 16.61 -22.01
N GLN A 156 -2.35 17.75 -21.35
CA GLN A 156 -1.25 18.37 -20.61
C GLN A 156 -0.74 17.48 -19.46
N MET A 157 -1.63 16.76 -18.78
CA MET A 157 -1.23 15.80 -17.73
C MET A 157 -0.38 14.68 -18.31
N PHE A 158 -0.75 14.12 -19.45
CA PHE A 158 0.04 13.10 -20.15
C PHE A 158 1.43 13.62 -20.56
N GLU A 159 1.50 14.80 -21.19
CA GLU A 159 2.78 15.42 -21.59
C GLU A 159 3.67 15.71 -20.37
N ASN A 160 3.09 16.18 -19.27
CA ASN A 160 3.83 16.38 -18.02
C ASN A 160 4.38 15.06 -17.47
N SER A 161 3.62 13.95 -17.55
CA SER A 161 4.08 12.64 -17.12
C SER A 161 5.30 12.19 -17.93
N LEU A 162 5.27 12.33 -19.25
CA LEU A 162 6.44 12.03 -20.12
C LEU A 162 7.65 12.86 -19.72
N LYS A 163 7.47 14.16 -19.49
CA LYS A 163 8.54 15.09 -19.08
C LYS A 163 9.14 14.70 -17.73
N TYR A 164 8.31 14.45 -16.71
CA TYR A 164 8.80 14.11 -15.37
C TYR A 164 9.46 12.73 -15.32
N LEU A 165 8.92 11.77 -16.06
CA LEU A 165 9.46 10.42 -16.19
C LEU A 165 10.67 10.33 -17.14
N LYS A 166 11.01 11.44 -17.85
CA LYS A 166 12.13 11.55 -18.78
C LYS A 166 12.11 10.48 -19.87
N THR A 167 10.95 10.30 -20.50
CA THR A 167 10.72 9.26 -21.52
C THR A 167 9.79 9.76 -22.62
N ASP A 168 9.89 9.17 -23.81
CA ASP A 168 9.06 9.52 -24.98
C ASP A 168 7.78 8.66 -25.06
N TYR A 169 7.68 7.60 -24.26
CA TYR A 169 6.53 6.70 -24.24
C TYR A 169 6.28 6.11 -22.85
N ILE A 170 5.03 5.72 -22.60
CA ILE A 170 4.60 5.03 -21.38
C ILE A 170 4.28 3.56 -21.74
N ASP A 171 4.84 2.62 -20.96
CA ASP A 171 4.58 1.19 -21.20
C ASP A 171 3.15 0.80 -20.76
N TYR A 172 2.66 1.31 -19.62
CA TYR A 172 1.36 0.99 -19.05
C TYR A 172 0.67 2.27 -18.58
N LEU A 173 -0.28 2.80 -19.36
CA LEU A 173 -1.05 3.99 -18.96
C LEU A 173 -2.43 3.58 -18.44
N LEU A 174 -2.84 4.15 -17.29
CA LEU A 174 -4.12 3.86 -16.67
C LEU A 174 -5.04 5.09 -16.59
N LEU A 175 -6.33 4.89 -16.88
CA LEU A 175 -7.36 5.77 -16.36
C LEU A 175 -7.42 5.59 -14.84
N HIS A 176 -7.14 6.64 -14.06
CA HIS A 176 -6.90 6.51 -12.62
C HIS A 176 -8.19 6.43 -11.81
N SER A 177 -8.34 5.35 -11.03
CA SER A 177 -9.41 5.17 -10.03
C SER A 177 -10.78 5.50 -10.62
N ILE A 178 -11.18 4.75 -11.64
CA ILE A 178 -12.53 4.83 -12.19
C ILE A 178 -13.50 4.13 -11.22
N GLY A 179 -14.77 4.53 -11.24
CA GLY A 179 -15.80 3.99 -10.35
C GLY A 179 -16.29 4.99 -9.30
N GLY A 180 -15.40 5.85 -8.81
CA GLY A 180 -15.81 6.94 -7.91
C GLY A 180 -16.75 7.93 -8.61
N GLY A 181 -17.92 8.16 -8.01
CA GLY A 181 -18.98 9.02 -8.58
C GLY A 181 -19.76 8.39 -9.75
N GLY A 182 -19.59 7.07 -9.97
CA GLY A 182 -20.36 6.28 -10.93
C GLY A 182 -20.12 6.64 -12.40
N LEU A 183 -21.04 6.21 -13.28
CA LEU A 183 -20.94 6.39 -14.73
C LEU A 183 -20.90 7.86 -15.17
N ASP A 184 -21.57 8.75 -14.45
CA ASP A 184 -21.56 10.18 -14.75
C ASP A 184 -20.16 10.77 -14.65
N ASN A 185 -19.41 10.41 -13.61
CA ASN A 185 -18.03 10.85 -13.45
C ASN A 185 -17.12 10.22 -14.51
N LEU A 186 -17.27 8.95 -14.82
CA LEU A 186 -16.53 8.29 -15.88
C LEU A 186 -16.70 9.05 -17.20
N ARG A 187 -17.95 9.35 -17.58
CA ARG A 187 -18.27 10.06 -18.82
C ARG A 187 -17.60 11.41 -18.89
N LYS A 188 -17.79 12.25 -17.86
CA LYS A 188 -17.19 13.59 -17.78
C LYS A 188 -15.68 13.59 -17.78
N ARG A 189 -15.07 12.59 -17.13
CA ARG A 189 -13.61 12.50 -16.99
C ARG A 189 -12.92 12.01 -18.26
N TYR A 190 -13.55 11.12 -19.03
CA TYR A 190 -12.83 10.39 -20.07
C TYR A 190 -13.59 10.21 -21.38
N LEU A 191 -14.93 10.13 -21.39
CA LEU A 191 -15.69 9.75 -22.58
C LEU A 191 -16.21 10.98 -23.34
N ASP A 192 -17.05 11.82 -22.68
CA ASP A 192 -17.76 12.90 -23.33
C ASP A 192 -16.84 14.06 -23.77
N ASN A 193 -15.66 14.18 -23.14
CA ASN A 193 -14.63 15.16 -23.48
C ASN A 193 -13.66 14.69 -24.57
N GLY A 194 -13.81 13.46 -25.09
CA GLY A 194 -12.93 12.90 -26.12
C GLY A 194 -11.56 12.42 -25.65
N LEU A 195 -11.28 12.46 -24.33
CA LEU A 195 -9.96 12.11 -23.80
C LEU A 195 -9.61 10.65 -24.06
N LEU A 196 -10.55 9.70 -23.84
CA LEU A 196 -10.29 8.29 -24.12
C LEU A 196 -10.00 8.04 -25.60
N ALA A 197 -10.75 8.66 -26.51
CA ALA A 197 -10.49 8.55 -27.96
C ALA A 197 -9.07 9.05 -28.29
N TRP A 198 -8.67 10.18 -27.75
CA TRP A 198 -7.31 10.71 -27.95
C TRP A 198 -6.24 9.78 -27.38
N LEU A 199 -6.46 9.15 -26.21
CA LEU A 199 -5.52 8.17 -25.65
C LEU A 199 -5.36 6.92 -26.54
N MET A 200 -6.44 6.47 -27.16
CA MET A 200 -6.39 5.39 -28.15
C MET A 200 -5.56 5.78 -29.38
N GLU A 201 -5.64 7.04 -29.83
CA GLU A 201 -4.76 7.57 -30.88
C GLU A 201 -3.28 7.58 -30.41
N GLN A 202 -3.00 8.00 -29.16
CA GLN A 202 -1.64 7.95 -28.62
C GLN A 202 -1.10 6.51 -28.53
N ARG A 203 -1.98 5.52 -28.21
CA ARG A 203 -1.60 4.10 -28.26
C ARG A 203 -1.29 3.67 -29.69
N ALA A 204 -2.11 4.02 -30.67
CA ALA A 204 -1.86 3.72 -32.08
C ALA A 204 -0.56 4.37 -32.60
N ALA A 205 -0.20 5.53 -32.08
CA ALA A 205 1.06 6.24 -32.37
C ALA A 205 2.29 5.68 -31.63
N GLY A 206 2.13 4.70 -30.74
CA GLY A 206 3.21 4.07 -29.99
C GLY A 206 3.70 4.88 -28.77
N ARG A 207 3.04 5.99 -28.43
CA ARG A 207 3.37 6.78 -27.22
C ARG A 207 2.83 6.14 -25.93
N ILE A 208 1.83 5.27 -26.08
CA ILE A 208 1.29 4.38 -25.04
C ILE A 208 1.42 2.96 -25.59
N ARG A 209 2.09 2.07 -24.87
CA ARG A 209 2.21 0.67 -25.30
C ARG A 209 1.01 -0.17 -24.87
N ASN A 210 0.56 0.03 -23.62
CA ASN A 210 -0.59 -0.66 -23.04
C ASN A 210 -1.51 0.38 -22.39
N LEU A 211 -2.81 0.36 -22.75
CA LEU A 211 -3.83 1.23 -22.18
C LEU A 211 -4.77 0.40 -21.31
N GLY A 212 -4.95 0.83 -20.07
CA GLY A 212 -5.83 0.16 -19.11
C GLY A 212 -6.47 1.14 -18.14
N PHE A 213 -6.99 0.63 -17.04
CA PHE A 213 -7.56 1.44 -15.98
C PHE A 213 -7.31 0.82 -14.60
N SER A 214 -7.31 1.65 -13.54
CA SER A 214 -7.40 1.20 -12.17
C SER A 214 -8.80 1.43 -11.64
N PHE A 215 -9.34 0.43 -10.93
CA PHE A 215 -10.73 0.44 -10.49
C PHE A 215 -10.85 0.54 -8.98
N HIS A 216 -11.74 1.46 -8.53
CA HIS A 216 -12.26 1.55 -7.17
C HIS A 216 -13.69 2.09 -7.21
N GLY A 217 -14.61 1.48 -6.49
CA GLY A 217 -15.95 2.04 -6.24
C GLY A 217 -17.08 1.32 -6.96
N ASP A 218 -17.90 2.04 -7.73
CA ASP A 218 -19.14 1.49 -8.30
C ASP A 218 -18.86 0.42 -9.36
N VAL A 219 -19.24 -0.82 -9.08
CA VAL A 219 -19.07 -1.98 -9.97
C VAL A 219 -19.73 -1.79 -11.33
N LYS A 220 -20.79 -0.98 -11.43
CA LYS A 220 -21.43 -0.68 -12.73
C LYS A 220 -20.48 0.02 -13.71
N VAL A 221 -19.51 0.79 -13.18
CA VAL A 221 -18.48 1.41 -14.01
C VAL A 221 -17.49 0.37 -14.51
N TYR A 222 -17.12 -0.59 -13.67
CA TYR A 222 -16.27 -1.71 -14.03
C TYR A 222 -16.90 -2.56 -15.14
N ASP A 223 -18.14 -2.96 -14.94
CA ASP A 223 -18.90 -3.77 -15.89
C ASP A 223 -19.03 -3.04 -17.22
N TYR A 224 -19.41 -1.75 -17.19
CA TYR A 224 -19.49 -0.91 -18.40
C TYR A 224 -18.18 -0.90 -19.20
N MET A 225 -17.04 -0.71 -18.53
CA MET A 225 -15.74 -0.67 -19.21
C MET A 225 -15.36 -2.02 -19.80
N LEU A 226 -15.73 -3.12 -19.13
CA LEU A 226 -15.48 -4.47 -19.65
C LEU A 226 -16.46 -4.88 -20.76
N GLU A 227 -17.72 -4.44 -20.73
CA GLU A 227 -18.70 -4.65 -21.81
C GLU A 227 -18.26 -3.95 -23.10
N HIS A 228 -17.55 -2.81 -22.99
CA HIS A 228 -16.99 -2.09 -24.14
C HIS A 228 -15.55 -2.49 -24.47
N HIS A 229 -15.08 -3.65 -23.97
CA HIS A 229 -13.72 -4.11 -24.24
C HIS A 229 -13.43 -4.28 -25.72
N ASP A 230 -14.41 -4.72 -26.52
CA ASP A 230 -14.25 -4.89 -27.97
C ASP A 230 -13.99 -3.56 -28.71
N GLU A 231 -14.45 -2.43 -28.15
CA GLU A 231 -14.20 -1.09 -28.66
C GLU A 231 -12.88 -0.54 -28.14
N TYR A 232 -12.67 -0.57 -26.81
CA TYR A 232 -11.53 0.10 -26.16
C TYR A 232 -10.26 -0.74 -26.17
N LYS A 233 -10.36 -2.08 -26.29
CA LYS A 233 -9.24 -3.03 -26.31
C LYS A 233 -8.31 -2.82 -25.12
N TRP A 234 -8.84 -3.00 -23.90
CA TRP A 234 -8.05 -2.88 -22.67
C TRP A 234 -6.93 -3.92 -22.67
N ASP A 235 -5.69 -3.43 -22.55
CA ASP A 235 -4.50 -4.29 -22.54
C ASP A 235 -4.29 -4.93 -21.17
N PHE A 236 -4.74 -4.26 -20.10
CA PHE A 236 -4.65 -4.72 -18.71
C PHE A 236 -5.62 -3.94 -17.81
N VAL A 237 -5.89 -4.45 -16.60
CA VAL A 237 -6.69 -3.75 -15.59
C VAL A 237 -6.06 -3.89 -14.22
N GLN A 238 -6.01 -2.81 -13.46
CA GLN A 238 -5.51 -2.81 -12.08
C GLN A 238 -6.67 -2.88 -11.10
N ILE A 239 -6.69 -3.94 -10.28
CA ILE A 239 -7.72 -4.21 -9.27
C ILE A 239 -7.12 -4.39 -7.88
N GLN A 240 -7.91 -4.13 -6.85
CA GLN A 240 -7.60 -4.48 -5.47
C GLN A 240 -7.81 -5.98 -5.28
N LEU A 241 -6.81 -6.68 -4.71
CA LEU A 241 -6.91 -8.10 -4.41
C LEU A 241 -6.02 -8.47 -3.23
N ASN A 242 -6.63 -9.07 -2.22
CA ASN A 242 -5.99 -9.65 -1.04
C ASN A 242 -6.97 -10.66 -0.40
N TYR A 243 -6.54 -11.40 0.60
CA TYR A 243 -7.35 -12.47 1.21
C TYR A 243 -8.49 -11.96 2.13
N ILE A 244 -8.53 -10.65 2.47
CA ILE A 244 -9.68 -10.05 3.18
C ILE A 244 -10.79 -9.70 2.19
N ASP A 245 -10.43 -9.07 1.07
CA ASP A 245 -11.39 -8.55 0.09
C ASP A 245 -11.79 -9.60 -0.96
N TRP A 246 -11.27 -10.83 -0.90
CA TRP A 246 -11.52 -11.84 -1.91
C TRP A 246 -12.99 -12.19 -2.04
N HIS A 247 -13.71 -12.31 -0.93
CA HIS A 247 -15.15 -12.58 -0.84
C HIS A 247 -15.90 -11.39 -0.19
N ASP A 248 -15.62 -10.15 -0.59
CA ASP A 248 -16.33 -8.99 -0.03
C ASP A 248 -17.80 -8.97 -0.50
N ASN A 249 -18.71 -8.57 0.38
CA ASN A 249 -20.13 -8.43 0.05
C ASN A 249 -20.43 -7.26 -0.89
N ASP A 250 -19.51 -6.29 -1.01
CA ASP A 250 -19.56 -5.20 -1.98
C ASP A 250 -18.81 -5.62 -3.24
N LYS A 251 -19.53 -5.93 -4.32
CA LYS A 251 -18.95 -6.34 -5.60
C LYS A 251 -17.87 -5.40 -6.14
N GLY A 252 -17.91 -4.12 -5.79
CA GLY A 252 -16.87 -3.16 -6.16
C GLY A 252 -15.52 -3.40 -5.45
N ARG A 253 -15.50 -4.25 -4.41
CA ARG A 253 -14.31 -4.68 -3.68
C ARG A 253 -14.11 -6.20 -3.68
N ASP A 254 -15.09 -6.97 -4.13
CA ASP A 254 -15.03 -8.42 -4.25
C ASP A 254 -13.93 -8.81 -5.25
N GLY A 255 -12.78 -9.20 -4.73
CA GLY A 255 -11.60 -9.55 -5.51
C GLY A 255 -11.85 -10.74 -6.44
N GLU A 256 -12.65 -11.72 -6.01
CA GLU A 256 -13.01 -12.88 -6.83
C GLU A 256 -13.85 -12.46 -8.04
N TYR A 257 -14.88 -11.64 -7.83
CA TYR A 257 -15.70 -11.12 -8.91
C TYR A 257 -14.87 -10.35 -9.93
N LEU A 258 -14.12 -9.35 -9.45
CA LEU A 258 -13.29 -8.49 -10.32
C LEU A 258 -12.27 -9.31 -11.11
N TYR A 259 -11.57 -10.23 -10.46
CA TYR A 259 -10.59 -11.10 -11.10
C TYR A 259 -11.22 -12.02 -12.15
N ASN A 260 -12.34 -12.67 -11.83
CA ASN A 260 -12.98 -13.62 -12.74
C ASN A 260 -13.54 -12.95 -14.00
N GLU A 261 -14.02 -11.70 -13.91
CA GLU A 261 -14.47 -10.93 -15.07
C GLU A 261 -13.30 -10.63 -16.05
N LEU A 262 -12.08 -10.41 -15.52
CA LEU A 262 -10.88 -10.25 -16.34
C LEU A 262 -10.45 -11.58 -17.00
N VAL A 263 -10.48 -12.68 -16.24
CA VAL A 263 -10.15 -14.02 -16.75
C VAL A 263 -11.06 -14.39 -17.94
N LYS A 264 -12.38 -14.15 -17.83
CA LYS A 264 -13.35 -14.42 -18.91
C LYS A 264 -13.01 -13.71 -20.22
N ARG A 265 -12.33 -12.56 -20.15
CA ARG A 265 -11.97 -11.71 -21.29
C ARG A 265 -10.50 -11.80 -21.69
N ASN A 266 -9.74 -12.67 -21.01
CA ASN A 266 -8.29 -12.80 -21.19
C ASN A 266 -7.54 -11.45 -20.99
N ILE A 267 -8.00 -10.60 -20.07
CA ILE A 267 -7.36 -9.35 -19.73
C ILE A 267 -6.48 -9.60 -18.50
N PRO A 268 -5.16 -9.38 -18.55
CA PRO A 268 -4.28 -9.57 -17.39
C PRO A 268 -4.55 -8.54 -16.30
N ALA A 269 -4.46 -8.99 -15.03
CA ALA A 269 -4.65 -8.15 -13.87
C ALA A 269 -3.31 -7.67 -13.30
N VAL A 270 -3.24 -6.39 -12.96
CA VAL A 270 -2.22 -5.80 -12.08
C VAL A 270 -2.85 -5.64 -10.69
N ILE A 271 -2.16 -6.10 -9.65
CA ILE A 271 -2.75 -6.09 -8.30
C ILE A 271 -2.25 -4.92 -7.49
N MET A 272 -3.18 -4.13 -6.95
CA MET A 272 -2.94 -3.13 -5.92
C MET A 272 -3.52 -3.58 -4.57
N GLU A 273 -3.08 -2.95 -3.49
CA GLU A 273 -3.51 -3.20 -2.10
C GLU A 273 -3.35 -4.67 -1.62
N PRO A 274 -2.28 -5.38 -1.99
CA PRO A 274 -2.08 -6.76 -1.51
C PRO A 274 -1.95 -6.83 0.02
N LEU A 275 -1.52 -5.72 0.65
CA LEU A 275 -1.39 -5.58 2.11
C LEU A 275 -2.42 -4.63 2.74
N LEU A 276 -3.44 -4.16 2.02
CA LEU A 276 -4.39 -3.15 2.51
C LEU A 276 -3.69 -1.95 3.19
N GLY A 277 -2.74 -1.33 2.46
CA GLY A 277 -1.96 -0.22 2.97
C GLY A 277 -1.00 -0.57 4.12
N GLY A 278 -0.68 -1.83 4.30
CA GLY A 278 0.17 -2.37 5.37
C GLY A 278 -0.61 -2.94 6.55
N ARG A 279 -1.94 -2.97 6.52
CA ARG A 279 -2.77 -3.58 7.58
C ARG A 279 -2.47 -5.07 7.74
N LEU A 280 -2.27 -5.79 6.64
CA LEU A 280 -2.00 -7.23 6.64
C LEU A 280 -0.56 -7.59 7.02
N SER A 281 0.33 -6.60 7.18
CA SER A 281 1.67 -6.80 7.77
C SER A 281 1.74 -6.41 9.26
N LYS A 282 0.70 -5.72 9.78
CA LYS A 282 0.63 -5.21 11.16
C LYS A 282 -0.63 -5.72 11.85
N VAL A 283 -0.69 -7.02 12.02
CA VAL A 283 -1.80 -7.73 12.65
C VAL A 283 -1.54 -7.97 14.15
N PRO A 284 -2.57 -8.30 14.97
CA PRO A 284 -2.39 -8.64 16.37
C PRO A 284 -1.50 -9.89 16.59
N ASP A 285 -0.83 -9.96 17.75
CA ASP A 285 0.15 -11.01 18.07
C ASP A 285 -0.37 -12.44 17.91
N HIS A 286 -1.65 -12.70 18.24
CA HIS A 286 -2.24 -14.03 18.06
C HIS A 286 -2.45 -14.37 16.58
N VAL A 287 -2.70 -13.38 15.69
CA VAL A 287 -2.74 -13.57 14.24
C VAL A 287 -1.32 -13.84 13.72
N VAL A 288 -0.31 -13.13 14.24
CA VAL A 288 1.10 -13.43 13.94
C VAL A 288 1.40 -14.90 14.30
N ALA A 289 1.04 -15.32 15.52
CA ALA A 289 1.24 -16.71 15.96
C ALA A 289 0.49 -17.72 15.07
N HIS A 290 -0.73 -17.40 14.65
CA HIS A 290 -1.54 -18.21 13.75
C HIS A 290 -0.83 -18.41 12.39
N LEU A 291 -0.37 -17.32 11.75
CA LEU A 291 0.37 -17.40 10.49
C LEU A 291 1.70 -18.15 10.63
N LYS A 292 2.47 -17.86 11.67
CA LYS A 292 3.75 -18.52 11.99
C LYS A 292 3.61 -19.99 12.35
N SER A 293 2.43 -20.45 12.80
CA SER A 293 2.20 -21.86 13.10
C SER A 293 2.34 -22.78 11.88
N ARG A 294 2.03 -22.27 10.68
CA ARG A 294 2.18 -23.02 9.42
C ARG A 294 3.57 -22.87 8.78
N LYS A 295 4.13 -21.65 8.82
CA LYS A 295 5.48 -21.36 8.27
C LYS A 295 6.20 -20.38 9.19
N PRO A 296 6.96 -20.90 10.17
CA PRO A 296 7.64 -20.05 11.17
C PRO A 296 8.62 -19.04 10.56
N GLU A 297 9.25 -19.38 9.44
CA GLU A 297 10.29 -18.57 8.80
C GLU A 297 9.71 -17.48 7.87
N ASP A 298 8.47 -17.66 7.39
CA ASP A 298 7.85 -16.70 6.47
C ASP A 298 7.41 -15.45 7.22
N SER A 299 7.59 -14.25 6.62
CA SER A 299 7.05 -13.02 7.18
C SER A 299 5.52 -13.02 7.13
N VAL A 300 4.89 -12.22 8.00
CA VAL A 300 3.42 -12.03 7.96
C VAL A 300 2.98 -11.46 6.60
N ALA A 301 3.77 -10.53 6.04
CA ALA A 301 3.48 -9.92 4.75
C ALA A 301 3.57 -10.91 3.58
N SER A 302 4.49 -11.88 3.65
CA SER A 302 4.71 -12.84 2.57
C SER A 302 3.46 -13.69 2.26
N TRP A 303 2.63 -13.99 3.25
CA TRP A 303 1.37 -14.69 3.05
C TRP A 303 0.41 -13.92 2.13
N ALA A 304 0.24 -12.61 2.36
CA ALA A 304 -0.60 -11.77 1.54
C ALA A 304 -0.02 -11.56 0.12
N PHE A 305 1.30 -11.42 0.01
CA PHE A 305 1.95 -11.34 -1.30
C PHE A 305 1.84 -12.65 -2.09
N ARG A 306 2.04 -13.80 -1.44
CA ARG A 306 1.83 -15.11 -2.08
C ARG A 306 0.38 -15.30 -2.51
N TYR A 307 -0.59 -14.87 -1.67
CA TYR A 307 -2.01 -14.90 -2.02
C TYR A 307 -2.28 -14.10 -3.29
N ALA A 308 -1.86 -12.84 -3.32
CA ALA A 308 -2.05 -11.95 -4.46
C ALA A 308 -1.30 -12.42 -5.74
N GLY A 309 -0.15 -13.09 -5.58
CA GLY A 309 0.65 -13.57 -6.71
C GLY A 309 0.27 -14.97 -7.22
N THR A 310 -0.54 -15.75 -6.49
CA THR A 310 -0.87 -17.13 -6.85
C THR A 310 -1.76 -17.26 -8.11
N PRO A 311 -2.81 -16.44 -8.31
CA PRO A 311 -3.68 -16.61 -9.47
C PRO A 311 -2.94 -16.39 -10.79
N LYS A 312 -3.27 -17.21 -11.81
CA LYS A 312 -2.46 -17.28 -13.05
C LYS A 312 -2.58 -16.03 -13.94
N ASN A 313 -3.73 -15.35 -13.91
CA ASN A 313 -3.98 -14.17 -14.76
C ASN A 313 -3.43 -12.86 -14.14
N ILE A 314 -2.63 -12.96 -13.08
CA ILE A 314 -1.94 -11.81 -12.48
C ILE A 314 -0.65 -11.56 -13.26
N LEU A 315 -0.49 -10.33 -13.76
CA LEU A 315 0.73 -9.88 -14.44
C LEU A 315 1.81 -9.46 -13.43
N THR A 316 1.42 -8.62 -12.47
CA THR A 316 2.32 -8.13 -11.40
C THR A 316 1.53 -7.74 -10.16
N VAL A 317 2.18 -7.79 -9.00
CA VAL A 317 1.64 -7.38 -7.68
C VAL A 317 2.41 -6.19 -7.18
N LEU A 318 1.74 -5.06 -7.00
CA LEU A 318 2.36 -3.80 -6.61
C LEU A 318 2.64 -3.75 -5.11
N SER A 319 3.84 -3.36 -4.75
CA SER A 319 4.22 -3.08 -3.36
C SER A 319 4.89 -1.72 -3.23
N GLY A 320 4.43 -0.92 -2.27
CA GLY A 320 5.07 0.33 -1.86
C GLY A 320 6.16 0.05 -0.83
N MET A 321 7.39 -0.18 -1.28
CA MET A 321 8.53 -0.58 -0.45
C MET A 321 9.31 0.66 0.01
N THR A 322 8.92 1.21 1.18
CA THR A 322 9.51 2.45 1.74
C THR A 322 10.91 2.21 2.32
N TYR A 323 11.20 1.00 2.82
CA TYR A 323 12.45 0.64 3.49
C TYR A 323 13.10 -0.55 2.79
N MET A 324 14.41 -0.71 2.98
CA MET A 324 15.17 -1.80 2.38
C MET A 324 14.65 -3.17 2.82
N GLU A 325 14.25 -3.29 4.08
CA GLU A 325 13.69 -4.51 4.67
C GLU A 325 12.40 -4.95 3.95
N HIS A 326 11.54 -4.00 3.57
CA HIS A 326 10.34 -4.30 2.77
C HIS A 326 10.70 -4.86 1.40
N LEU A 327 11.67 -4.25 0.74
CA LEU A 327 12.14 -4.69 -0.59
C LEU A 327 12.76 -6.08 -0.51
N GLU A 328 13.61 -6.32 0.46
CA GLU A 328 14.31 -7.60 0.65
C GLU A 328 13.34 -8.74 0.99
N ASP A 329 12.37 -8.50 1.86
CA ASP A 329 11.33 -9.48 2.20
C ASP A 329 10.47 -9.85 0.97
N ASN A 330 10.08 -8.85 0.18
CA ASN A 330 9.30 -9.07 -1.04
C ASN A 330 10.12 -9.77 -2.13
N ILE A 331 11.42 -9.48 -2.25
CA ILE A 331 12.33 -10.21 -3.14
C ILE A 331 12.38 -11.68 -2.74
N ARG A 332 12.53 -12.01 -1.44
CA ARG A 332 12.51 -13.39 -0.97
C ARG A 332 11.20 -14.09 -1.32
N THR A 333 10.07 -13.41 -1.13
CA THR A 333 8.74 -13.95 -1.41
C THR A 333 8.53 -14.30 -2.88
N TYR A 334 9.11 -13.52 -3.80
CA TYR A 334 8.89 -13.65 -5.23
C TYR A 334 10.07 -14.19 -6.05
N SER A 335 11.14 -14.65 -5.38
CA SER A 335 12.37 -15.12 -6.05
C SER A 335 12.83 -16.53 -5.61
N PRO A 336 12.15 -17.61 -6.06
CA PRO A 336 10.95 -17.65 -6.88
C PRO A 336 9.66 -17.56 -6.06
N LEU A 337 8.56 -17.11 -6.65
CA LEU A 337 7.23 -17.26 -6.07
C LEU A 337 6.92 -18.76 -5.92
N VAL A 338 6.59 -19.17 -4.70
CA VAL A 338 5.95 -20.46 -4.41
C VAL A 338 4.45 -20.20 -4.26
N PRO A 339 3.62 -20.57 -5.24
CA PRO A 339 2.19 -20.37 -5.15
C PRO A 339 1.58 -21.03 -3.91
N LEU A 340 0.50 -20.46 -3.40
CA LEU A 340 -0.28 -21.11 -2.35
C LEU A 340 -0.97 -22.36 -2.89
N THR A 341 -1.09 -23.38 -2.06
CA THR A 341 -2.02 -24.48 -2.31
C THR A 341 -3.47 -23.97 -2.14
N GLU A 342 -4.43 -24.70 -2.70
CA GLU A 342 -5.86 -24.38 -2.50
C GLU A 342 -6.27 -24.43 -1.01
N GLU A 343 -5.64 -25.29 -0.22
CA GLU A 343 -5.86 -25.36 1.22
C GLU A 343 -5.33 -24.10 1.92
N GLU A 344 -4.09 -23.68 1.61
CA GLU A 344 -3.50 -22.45 2.15
C GLU A 344 -4.33 -21.22 1.77
N ALA A 345 -4.83 -21.13 0.52
CA ALA A 345 -5.65 -20.03 0.08
C ALA A 345 -6.97 -19.97 0.86
N ARG A 346 -7.72 -21.09 0.95
CA ARG A 346 -8.96 -21.17 1.74
C ARG A 346 -8.76 -20.92 3.23
N TRP A 347 -7.61 -21.27 3.77
CA TRP A 347 -7.27 -20.98 5.16
C TRP A 347 -7.04 -19.49 5.38
N LEU A 348 -6.45 -18.78 4.42
CA LEU A 348 -6.22 -17.33 4.50
C LEU A 348 -7.53 -16.55 4.33
N ASP A 349 -8.29 -16.80 3.25
CA ASP A 349 -9.51 -16.05 2.95
C ASP A 349 -10.72 -16.47 3.81
N GLY A 350 -10.63 -17.61 4.50
CA GLY A 350 -11.63 -18.06 5.47
C GLY A 350 -11.20 -17.78 6.92
N GLU A 351 -10.43 -18.69 7.52
CA GLU A 351 -10.14 -18.66 8.95
C GLU A 351 -9.30 -17.43 9.36
N THR A 352 -8.23 -17.12 8.61
CA THR A 352 -7.33 -16.02 8.94
C THR A 352 -8.02 -14.66 8.71
N ALA A 353 -8.78 -14.51 7.63
CA ALA A 353 -9.56 -13.30 7.36
C ALA A 353 -10.56 -13.02 8.48
N ASN A 354 -11.37 -14.02 8.87
CA ASN A 354 -12.32 -13.90 9.97
C ASN A 354 -11.64 -13.52 11.30
N LEU A 355 -10.45 -14.08 11.57
CA LEU A 355 -9.69 -13.76 12.78
C LEU A 355 -9.25 -12.28 12.79
N ILE A 356 -8.82 -11.73 11.66
CA ILE A 356 -8.44 -10.31 11.52
C ILE A 356 -9.67 -9.41 11.61
N GLU A 357 -10.77 -9.75 10.95
CA GLU A 357 -12.00 -8.96 10.92
C GLU A 357 -12.75 -8.94 12.25
N SER A 358 -12.52 -9.92 13.12
CA SER A 358 -13.04 -9.89 14.50
C SER A 358 -12.56 -8.70 15.32
N TYR A 359 -11.48 -8.02 14.89
CA TYR A 359 -10.97 -6.81 15.51
C TYR A 359 -11.64 -5.57 14.93
N PRO A 360 -12.12 -4.63 15.79
CA PRO A 360 -12.87 -3.45 15.36
C PRO A 360 -11.98 -2.36 14.77
N THR A 361 -11.08 -2.73 13.84
CA THR A 361 -10.24 -1.78 13.11
C THR A 361 -11.04 -1.07 12.02
N ILE A 362 -10.68 0.18 11.76
CA ILE A 362 -11.24 0.96 10.66
C ILE A 362 -10.49 0.57 9.38
N PRO A 363 -11.17 0.32 8.25
CA PRO A 363 -10.53 -0.15 7.02
C PRO A 363 -9.72 0.94 6.28
N CYS A 364 -9.00 1.80 7.00
CA CYS A 364 -8.15 2.84 6.43
C CYS A 364 -6.81 2.24 5.98
N ASN A 365 -6.47 2.44 4.70
CA ASN A 365 -5.23 1.99 4.08
C ASN A 365 -4.20 3.12 3.87
N ASP A 366 -4.39 4.29 4.51
CA ASP A 366 -3.48 5.45 4.43
C ASP A 366 -3.19 5.94 3.01
N CYS A 367 -4.15 5.89 2.11
CA CYS A 367 -4.00 6.38 0.74
C CYS A 367 -3.93 7.91 0.63
N LYS A 368 -4.42 8.63 1.66
CA LYS A 368 -4.43 10.10 1.78
C LYS A 368 -5.30 10.84 0.75
N TYR A 369 -6.18 10.15 0.02
CA TYR A 369 -7.09 10.81 -0.92
C TYR A 369 -8.12 11.73 -0.25
N CYS A 370 -8.39 11.51 1.04
CA CYS A 370 -9.20 12.39 1.87
C CYS A 370 -8.49 13.69 2.32
N MET A 371 -7.23 13.90 1.89
CA MET A 371 -6.42 15.05 2.24
C MET A 371 -6.20 15.97 1.02
N PRO A 372 -6.03 17.30 1.24
CA PRO A 372 -6.09 18.01 2.52
C PRO A 372 -7.53 18.16 3.04
N CYS A 373 -7.72 18.01 4.36
CA CYS A 373 -8.99 18.36 4.97
C CYS A 373 -9.11 19.91 5.05
N PRO A 374 -10.25 20.53 4.62
CA PRO A 374 -10.43 21.98 4.67
C PRO A 374 -10.31 22.57 6.09
N TYR A 375 -10.55 21.74 7.10
CA TYR A 375 -10.46 22.11 8.52
C TYR A 375 -9.15 21.64 9.17
N ALA A 376 -8.14 21.34 8.35
CA ALA A 376 -6.78 20.97 8.73
C ALA A 376 -6.64 19.70 9.62
N LEU A 377 -7.65 18.81 9.63
CA LEU A 377 -7.51 17.52 10.33
C LEU A 377 -6.47 16.63 9.63
N ASP A 378 -5.76 15.83 10.42
CA ASP A 378 -4.95 14.74 9.89
C ASP A 378 -5.76 13.42 9.95
N ILE A 379 -6.68 13.27 9.00
CA ILE A 379 -7.63 12.16 8.97
C ILE A 379 -6.90 10.81 9.01
N PRO A 380 -5.90 10.52 8.15
CA PRO A 380 -5.20 9.25 8.19
C PRO A 380 -4.49 8.99 9.51
N ALA A 381 -3.78 9.97 10.07
CA ALA A 381 -3.07 9.78 11.33
C ALA A 381 -4.01 9.44 12.50
N ILE A 382 -5.21 10.04 12.53
CA ILE A 382 -6.24 9.75 13.54
C ILE A 382 -6.70 8.28 13.43
N LEU A 383 -7.07 7.84 12.21
CA LEU A 383 -7.59 6.49 11.98
C LEU A 383 -6.51 5.41 12.20
N LEU A 384 -5.28 5.67 11.74
CA LEU A 384 -4.15 4.75 11.94
C LEU A 384 -3.75 4.62 13.41
N HIS A 385 -3.76 5.73 14.18
CA HIS A 385 -3.51 5.65 15.61
C HIS A 385 -4.54 4.77 16.32
N TYR A 386 -5.83 4.95 16.00
CA TYR A 386 -6.90 4.10 16.54
C TYR A 386 -6.64 2.62 16.22
N ASN A 387 -6.39 2.28 14.95
CA ASN A 387 -6.11 0.91 14.51
C ASN A 387 -4.88 0.31 15.22
N LYS A 388 -3.80 1.09 15.36
CA LYS A 388 -2.62 0.67 16.13
C LYS A 388 -2.99 0.32 17.56
N CYS A 389 -3.79 1.15 18.21
CA CYS A 389 -4.21 0.90 19.59
C CYS A 389 -5.12 -0.34 19.70
N VAL A 390 -6.01 -0.58 18.72
CA VAL A 390 -6.81 -1.81 18.66
C VAL A 390 -5.90 -3.04 18.59
N ASN A 391 -4.96 -3.06 17.64
CA ASN A 391 -4.06 -4.19 17.45
C ASN A 391 -3.15 -4.48 18.66
N GLN A 392 -2.84 -3.44 19.45
CA GLN A 392 -2.02 -3.54 20.66
C GLN A 392 -2.82 -3.77 21.95
N GLY A 393 -4.15 -3.96 21.88
CA GLY A 393 -5.02 -4.09 23.06
C GLY A 393 -5.09 -2.82 23.92
N ASN A 394 -4.84 -1.64 23.32
CA ASN A 394 -4.85 -0.34 23.99
C ASN A 394 -6.17 0.44 23.78
N VAL A 395 -7.25 -0.26 23.39
CA VAL A 395 -8.62 0.28 23.35
C VAL A 395 -9.44 -0.46 24.40
N PRO A 396 -9.43 0.00 25.67
CA PRO A 396 -10.16 -0.67 26.74
C PRO A 396 -11.67 -0.51 26.57
N GLU A 397 -12.43 -1.54 26.89
CA GLU A 397 -13.89 -1.55 26.79
C GLU A 397 -14.58 -0.97 28.04
N SER A 398 -13.92 -1.07 29.18
CA SER A 398 -14.43 -0.58 30.47
C SER A 398 -13.32 -0.19 31.45
N GLN A 399 -13.68 0.59 32.47
CA GLN A 399 -12.76 0.94 33.56
C GLN A 399 -12.35 -0.27 34.42
N GLN A 400 -13.13 -1.34 34.40
CA GLN A 400 -12.88 -2.57 35.16
C GLN A 400 -11.87 -3.50 34.47
N ALA A 401 -11.50 -3.21 33.21
CA ALA A 401 -10.49 -4.00 32.51
C ALA A 401 -9.15 -3.97 33.28
N GLU A 402 -8.52 -5.11 33.46
CA GLU A 402 -7.27 -5.26 34.23
C GLU A 402 -6.16 -4.31 33.72
N ASN A 403 -6.10 -4.11 32.42
CA ASN A 403 -5.09 -3.25 31.77
C ASN A 403 -5.55 -1.79 31.56
N TYR A 404 -6.73 -1.39 32.08
CA TYR A 404 -7.37 -0.10 31.78
C TYR A 404 -6.44 1.10 31.88
N GLN A 405 -5.74 1.27 33.01
CA GLN A 405 -4.86 2.43 33.22
C GLN A 405 -3.69 2.46 32.24
N LYS A 406 -3.11 1.29 31.93
CA LYS A 406 -2.02 1.16 30.95
C LYS A 406 -2.51 1.49 29.55
N ALA A 407 -3.62 0.90 29.15
CA ALA A 407 -4.22 1.09 27.82
C ALA A 407 -4.68 2.55 27.61
N ARG A 408 -5.37 3.13 28.59
CA ARG A 408 -5.77 4.55 28.60
C ARG A 408 -4.57 5.48 28.40
N ARG A 409 -3.49 5.29 29.15
CA ARG A 409 -2.27 6.10 29.03
C ARG A 409 -1.61 5.92 27.66
N ALA A 410 -1.49 4.67 27.20
CA ALA A 410 -0.89 4.36 25.90
C ALA A 410 -1.67 5.03 24.75
N PHE A 411 -3.01 4.95 24.79
CA PHE A 411 -3.87 5.59 23.82
C PHE A 411 -3.71 7.11 23.79
N LEU A 412 -3.90 7.78 24.95
CA LEU A 412 -3.90 9.25 25.02
C LEU A 412 -2.53 9.86 24.69
N VAL A 413 -1.44 9.30 25.24
CA VAL A 413 -0.08 9.76 24.94
C VAL A 413 0.27 9.50 23.47
N GLY A 414 -0.09 8.34 22.95
CA GLY A 414 0.11 7.99 21.53
C GLY A 414 -0.67 8.92 20.62
N TYR A 415 -1.92 9.26 20.95
CA TYR A 415 -2.75 10.17 20.17
C TYR A 415 -2.14 11.57 20.06
N ASP A 416 -1.73 12.16 21.20
CA ASP A 416 -1.09 13.49 21.22
C ASP A 416 0.27 13.51 20.47
N ARG A 417 0.98 12.38 20.41
CA ARG A 417 2.24 12.25 19.66
C ARG A 417 2.01 12.06 18.16
N SER A 418 1.00 11.27 17.79
CA SER A 418 0.72 10.95 16.39
C SER A 418 -0.06 12.05 15.67
N VAL A 419 -0.90 12.80 16.40
CA VAL A 419 -1.80 13.81 15.83
C VAL A 419 -1.67 15.12 16.60
N PRO A 420 -1.06 16.16 16.02
CA PRO A 420 -0.99 17.48 16.64
C PRO A 420 -2.37 17.97 17.09
N ARG A 421 -2.48 18.62 18.26
CA ARG A 421 -3.74 19.04 18.88
C ARG A 421 -4.68 19.83 17.96
N LEU A 422 -4.10 20.66 17.10
CA LEU A 422 -4.87 21.45 16.12
C LEU A 422 -5.38 20.64 14.93
N ARG A 423 -5.03 19.35 14.84
CA ARG A 423 -5.37 18.46 13.73
C ARG A 423 -6.16 17.22 14.17
N GLN A 424 -6.60 17.19 15.44
CA GLN A 424 -7.33 16.08 16.06
C GLN A 424 -8.81 16.02 15.67
N ALA A 425 -9.46 14.89 15.96
CA ALA A 425 -10.82 14.55 15.53
C ALA A 425 -11.91 15.52 16.01
N ASN A 426 -11.73 16.17 17.18
CA ASN A 426 -12.64 17.14 17.75
C ASN A 426 -12.91 18.40 16.89
N ARG A 427 -12.13 18.58 15.83
CA ARG A 427 -12.33 19.69 14.87
C ARG A 427 -13.15 19.31 13.66
N CYS A 428 -13.62 18.08 13.58
CA CYS A 428 -14.46 17.63 12.47
C CYS A 428 -15.87 18.24 12.56
N ILE A 429 -16.25 19.00 11.52
CA ILE A 429 -17.58 19.60 11.41
C ILE A 429 -18.56 18.74 10.58
N SER A 430 -18.14 17.54 10.15
CA SER A 430 -18.95 16.62 9.35
C SER A 430 -19.39 17.15 7.98
N CYS A 431 -18.58 17.95 7.32
CA CYS A 431 -18.85 18.46 5.96
C CYS A 431 -18.94 17.38 4.89
N ARG A 432 -18.42 16.15 5.16
CA ARG A 432 -18.43 14.96 4.30
C ARG A 432 -17.60 15.05 3.00
N GLU A 433 -16.85 16.11 2.76
CA GLU A 433 -16.00 16.22 1.55
C GLU A 433 -15.02 15.05 1.40
N CYS A 434 -14.47 14.55 2.53
CA CYS A 434 -13.53 13.44 2.55
C CYS A 434 -14.15 12.08 2.15
N VAL A 435 -15.47 11.92 2.23
CA VAL A 435 -16.16 10.62 2.01
C VAL A 435 -16.12 10.24 0.53
N SER A 436 -16.38 11.19 -0.37
CA SER A 436 -16.38 10.96 -1.82
C SER A 436 -15.00 10.55 -2.37
N HIS A 437 -13.93 10.83 -1.63
CA HIS A 437 -12.56 10.51 -2.02
C HIS A 437 -12.04 9.21 -1.40
N CYS A 438 -12.82 8.57 -0.51
CA CYS A 438 -12.37 7.37 0.19
C CYS A 438 -12.61 6.10 -0.63
N PRO A 439 -11.56 5.41 -1.14
CA PRO A 439 -11.72 4.19 -1.92
C PRO A 439 -12.18 3.00 -1.08
N GLN A 440 -12.10 3.12 0.26
CA GLN A 440 -12.55 2.09 1.21
C GLN A 440 -13.98 2.34 1.73
N ASN A 441 -14.71 3.29 1.17
CA ASN A 441 -16.09 3.65 1.55
C ASN A 441 -16.28 3.94 3.06
N ILE A 442 -15.25 4.45 3.74
CA ILE A 442 -15.31 4.79 5.16
C ILE A 442 -16.22 6.01 5.35
N ASP A 443 -17.21 5.92 6.23
CA ASP A 443 -17.92 7.12 6.74
C ASP A 443 -17.00 7.86 7.72
N ILE A 444 -16.00 8.56 7.13
CA ILE A 444 -14.93 9.23 7.87
C ILE A 444 -15.46 10.15 8.98
N PRO A 445 -16.46 11.02 8.77
CA PRO A 445 -16.99 11.86 9.83
C PRO A 445 -17.54 11.05 11.02
N ARG A 446 -18.23 9.95 10.76
CA ARG A 446 -18.77 9.06 11.80
C ARG A 446 -17.62 8.45 12.63
N GLU A 447 -16.58 7.96 11.96
CA GLU A 447 -15.42 7.38 12.64
C GLU A 447 -14.64 8.42 13.46
N LEU A 448 -14.45 9.63 12.91
CA LEU A 448 -13.82 10.73 13.66
C LEU A 448 -14.61 11.11 14.91
N GLN A 449 -15.93 11.23 14.81
CA GLN A 449 -16.78 11.48 15.97
C GLN A 449 -16.76 10.35 17.00
N ARG A 450 -16.68 9.09 16.55
CA ARG A 450 -16.57 7.93 17.43
C ARG A 450 -15.25 7.97 18.20
N ILE A 451 -14.16 8.25 17.53
CA ILE A 451 -12.82 8.36 18.14
C ILE A 451 -12.79 9.55 19.11
N ASP A 452 -13.33 10.71 18.73
CA ASP A 452 -13.36 11.89 19.60
C ASP A 452 -14.11 11.62 20.90
N ARG A 453 -15.32 11.03 20.81
CA ARG A 453 -16.08 10.63 21.99
C ARG A 453 -15.31 9.64 22.87
N PHE A 454 -14.59 8.71 22.27
CA PHE A 454 -13.74 7.76 23.01
C PHE A 454 -12.56 8.47 23.72
N VAL A 455 -11.88 9.37 23.03
CA VAL A 455 -10.81 10.21 23.61
C VAL A 455 -11.31 11.02 24.79
N GLU A 456 -12.47 11.67 24.67
CA GLU A 456 -13.06 12.46 25.75
C GLU A 456 -13.46 11.60 26.97
N LYS A 457 -14.04 10.42 26.74
CA LYS A 457 -14.32 9.46 27.81
C LYS A 457 -13.04 9.02 28.54
N LEU A 458 -11.96 8.73 27.80
CA LEU A 458 -10.66 8.38 28.38
C LEU A 458 -10.07 9.53 29.18
N LYS A 459 -10.14 10.78 28.69
CA LYS A 459 -9.66 11.98 29.42
C LYS A 459 -10.41 12.17 30.73
N GLN A 460 -11.74 12.01 30.71
CA GLN A 460 -12.60 12.16 31.88
C GLN A 460 -12.58 10.95 32.80
N ASN A 461 -11.89 9.87 32.43
CA ASN A 461 -11.91 8.59 33.14
C ASN A 461 -13.35 8.05 33.34
N LYS A 462 -14.17 8.06 32.28
CA LYS A 462 -15.60 7.69 32.25
C LYS A 462 -15.93 6.73 31.12
N LEU A 463 -15.23 5.59 31.04
CA LEU A 463 -15.50 4.60 30.00
C LEU A 463 -16.69 3.73 30.40
#